data_19d0b7a0e2103ba61b856a45d6579b9a
#
_entry.id   19d0b7a0e2103ba61b856a45d6579b9a
#
_cell.length_a   1.000
_cell.length_b   1.000
_cell.length_c   1.000
_cell.angle_alpha   90.00
_cell.angle_beta   90.00
_cell.angle_gamma   90.00
#
_symmetry.space_group_name_H-M   'P 1'
#
loop_
_entity.id
_entity.type
_entity.pdbx_description
1 polymer ?
#
loop_
_entity_poly.entity_id
_entity_poly.type
_entity_poly.pdbx_seq_one_letter_code
_entity_poly.pdbx_strand_id
1 'polypeptide(L)'
;MQLISPISSENLMQSRLGELGLQSIDVESAGDCFFRSVSHQLYGNSNHHMHMRTAGVQFMRDNPERFIGSNTENSWLRYLNNMCIQGTWADALIIEAVADALNVTIQIVESNQGQFASLTTVYPVQERNTSSTITIGHIDECHYV
;
A
#
# COMPACT_ATOMS: atom_id res chain seq x y z
N MET A 1 31.82 -22.83 10.61
CA MET A 1 30.56 -22.38 10.00
C MET A 1 29.89 -21.36 10.91
N GLN A 2 29.69 -20.19 10.43
CA GLN A 2 29.07 -19.15 11.22
C GLN A 2 27.56 -19.39 11.23
N LEU A 3 26.98 -19.40 12.42
CA LEU A 3 25.53 -19.43 12.54
C LEU A 3 25.01 -18.06 12.09
N ILE A 4 24.31 -18.07 10.96
CA ILE A 4 23.74 -16.85 10.44
C ILE A 4 22.40 -16.63 11.16
N SER A 5 22.30 -15.52 11.88
CA SER A 5 21.02 -15.11 12.44
C SER A 5 20.04 -14.87 11.29
N PRO A 6 18.74 -15.15 11.48
CA PRO A 6 17.76 -14.81 10.46
C PRO A 6 17.91 -13.34 10.07
N ILE A 7 17.95 -13.08 8.77
CA ILE A 7 18.00 -11.71 8.27
C ILE A 7 16.73 -11.00 8.74
N SER A 8 16.87 -9.84 9.38
CA SER A 8 15.70 -9.06 9.80
C SER A 8 14.88 -8.64 8.58
N SER A 9 13.58 -8.44 8.77
CA SER A 9 12.70 -7.99 7.70
C SER A 9 13.17 -6.68 7.10
N GLU A 10 13.72 -5.76 7.91
CA GLU A 10 14.28 -4.51 7.42
C GLU A 10 15.50 -4.73 6.54
N ASN A 11 16.42 -5.60 6.95
CA ASN A 11 17.61 -5.92 6.16
C ASN A 11 17.23 -6.61 4.86
N LEU A 12 16.25 -7.52 4.91
CA LEU A 12 15.76 -8.19 3.70
C LEU A 12 15.12 -7.17 2.75
N MET A 13 14.37 -6.21 3.28
CA MET A 13 13.77 -5.14 2.49
C MET A 13 14.85 -4.30 1.81
N GLN A 14 15.85 -3.87 2.55
CA GLN A 14 16.96 -3.07 1.98
C GLN A 14 17.67 -3.83 0.88
N SER A 15 17.92 -5.13 1.09
CA SER A 15 18.54 -5.98 0.09
C SER A 15 17.71 -6.07 -1.19
N ARG A 16 16.42 -6.30 -1.06
CA ARG A 16 15.50 -6.39 -2.21
C ARG A 16 15.36 -5.08 -2.96
N LEU A 17 15.28 -3.97 -2.23
CA LEU A 17 15.24 -2.64 -2.84
C LEU A 17 16.55 -2.32 -3.54
N GLY A 18 17.69 -2.71 -2.95
CA GLY A 18 19.00 -2.54 -3.56
C GLY A 18 19.11 -3.26 -4.89
N GLU A 19 18.57 -4.48 -4.99
CA GLU A 19 18.54 -5.23 -6.25
C GLU A 19 17.74 -4.50 -7.34
N LEU A 20 16.74 -3.71 -6.93
CA LEU A 20 15.93 -2.91 -7.84
C LEU A 20 16.50 -1.51 -8.06
N GLY A 21 17.65 -1.18 -7.47
CA GLY A 21 18.23 0.15 -7.54
C GLY A 21 17.52 1.19 -6.70
N LEU A 22 16.85 0.76 -5.62
CA LEU A 22 16.02 1.62 -4.78
C LEU A 22 16.55 1.68 -3.36
N GLN A 23 16.20 2.73 -2.65
CA GLN A 23 16.45 2.90 -1.21
C GLN A 23 15.15 3.09 -0.48
N SER A 24 15.04 2.48 0.71
CA SER A 24 13.87 2.68 1.55
C SER A 24 13.95 4.03 2.25
N ILE A 25 12.79 4.66 2.41
CA ILE A 25 12.62 5.88 3.18
C ILE A 25 11.59 5.57 4.27
N ASP A 26 11.97 5.74 5.53
CA ASP A 26 11.05 5.53 6.63
C ASP A 26 10.07 6.70 6.71
N VAL A 27 8.78 6.39 6.57
CA VAL A 27 7.71 7.38 6.61
C VAL A 27 6.91 7.32 7.90
N GLU A 28 7.45 6.75 8.92
CA GLU A 28 6.83 6.43 10.20
C GLU A 28 5.95 5.19 10.14
N SER A 29 6.03 4.38 11.19
CA SER A 29 5.19 3.20 11.36
C SER A 29 3.93 3.60 12.12
N ALA A 30 2.80 3.25 11.60
CA ALA A 30 1.48 3.38 12.21
C ALA A 30 0.47 2.96 11.15
N GLY A 31 -0.82 3.03 11.47
CA GLY A 31 -1.88 2.68 10.54
C GLY A 31 -1.89 3.51 9.25
N ASP A 32 -1.23 4.67 9.23
CA ASP A 32 -1.16 5.56 8.06
C ASP A 32 0.02 5.26 7.14
N CYS A 33 0.89 4.30 7.44
CA CYS A 33 2.16 4.11 6.74
C CYS A 33 2.00 3.85 5.24
N PHE A 34 0.99 3.10 4.82
CA PHE A 34 0.73 2.90 3.39
C PHE A 34 0.44 4.24 2.70
N PHE A 35 -0.47 5.02 3.25
CA PHE A 35 -0.86 6.31 2.66
C PHE A 35 0.27 7.32 2.69
N ARG A 36 1.09 7.31 3.74
CA ARG A 36 2.29 8.16 3.82
C ARG A 36 3.30 7.78 2.76
N SER A 37 3.48 6.48 2.51
CA SER A 37 4.38 6.00 1.46
C SER A 37 3.91 6.41 0.07
N VAL A 38 2.61 6.28 -0.20
CA VAL A 38 2.02 6.73 -1.48
C VAL A 38 2.22 8.23 -1.64
N SER A 39 1.92 9.00 -0.61
CA SER A 39 2.12 10.45 -0.62
C SER A 39 3.57 10.83 -0.91
N HIS A 40 4.51 10.16 -0.24
CA HIS A 40 5.93 10.42 -0.44
C HIS A 40 6.36 10.16 -1.89
N GLN A 41 5.90 9.06 -2.48
CA GLN A 41 6.24 8.71 -3.86
C GLN A 41 5.66 9.71 -4.87
N LEU A 42 4.46 10.22 -4.62
CA LEU A 42 3.78 11.11 -5.56
C LEU A 42 4.15 12.59 -5.37
N TYR A 43 4.41 13.02 -4.14
CA TYR A 43 4.58 14.44 -3.82
C TYR A 43 5.93 14.77 -3.19
N GLY A 44 6.78 13.78 -2.93
CA GLY A 44 8.06 14.00 -2.29
C GLY A 44 8.00 14.18 -0.76
N ASN A 45 6.80 14.09 -0.16
CA ASN A 45 6.62 14.16 1.29
C ASN A 45 5.38 13.36 1.70
N SER A 46 5.28 13.02 2.98
CA SER A 46 4.18 12.19 3.49
C SER A 46 2.96 12.99 3.96
N ASN A 47 2.94 14.31 3.76
CA ASN A 47 1.92 15.18 4.33
C ASN A 47 0.54 15.02 3.72
N HIS A 48 0.43 14.46 2.52
CA HIS A 48 -0.83 14.28 1.82
C HIS A 48 -1.49 12.92 2.09
N HIS A 49 -1.07 12.22 3.16
CA HIS A 49 -1.54 10.86 3.44
C HIS A 49 -3.07 10.78 3.64
N MET A 50 -3.67 11.78 4.29
CA MET A 50 -5.13 11.80 4.47
C MET A 50 -5.86 12.02 3.16
N HIS A 51 -5.28 12.78 2.25
CA HIS A 51 -5.83 12.94 0.90
C HIS A 51 -5.83 11.61 0.14
N MET A 52 -4.76 10.83 0.27
CA MET A 52 -4.67 9.50 -0.34
C MET A 52 -5.72 8.56 0.24
N ARG A 53 -5.86 8.54 1.55
CA ARG A 53 -6.88 7.73 2.25
C ARG A 53 -8.28 8.13 1.80
N THR A 54 -8.57 9.41 1.81
CA THR A 54 -9.89 9.95 1.43
C THR A 54 -10.22 9.61 -0.02
N ALA A 55 -9.25 9.75 -0.92
CA ALA A 55 -9.45 9.44 -2.33
C ALA A 55 -9.82 7.96 -2.53
N GLY A 56 -9.12 7.05 -1.85
CA GLY A 56 -9.43 5.63 -1.92
C GLY A 56 -10.80 5.29 -1.35
N VAL A 57 -11.15 5.82 -0.20
CA VAL A 57 -12.45 5.58 0.43
C VAL A 57 -13.58 6.14 -0.44
N GLN A 58 -13.40 7.33 -1.00
CA GLN A 58 -14.40 7.93 -1.88
C GLN A 58 -14.59 7.10 -3.15
N PHE A 59 -13.51 6.58 -3.71
CA PHE A 59 -13.59 5.70 -4.87
C PHE A 59 -14.41 4.44 -4.56
N MET A 60 -14.22 3.85 -3.37
CA MET A 60 -15.01 2.69 -2.95
C MET A 60 -16.49 3.05 -2.77
N ARG A 61 -16.80 4.24 -2.22
CA ARG A 61 -18.19 4.69 -2.08
C ARG A 61 -18.87 4.85 -3.43
N ASP A 62 -18.14 5.33 -4.41
CA ASP A 62 -18.68 5.58 -5.76
C ASP A 62 -18.80 4.30 -6.60
N ASN A 63 -18.07 3.24 -6.20
CA ASN A 63 -18.03 1.98 -6.96
C ASN A 63 -18.25 0.77 -6.04
N PRO A 64 -19.35 0.73 -5.27
CA PRO A 64 -19.55 -0.33 -4.29
C PRO A 64 -19.63 -1.73 -4.91
N GLU A 65 -20.11 -1.83 -6.13
CA GLU A 65 -20.26 -3.11 -6.83
C GLU A 65 -18.92 -3.84 -7.01
N ARG A 66 -17.81 -3.11 -7.02
CA ARG A 66 -16.48 -3.71 -7.16
C ARG A 66 -15.89 -4.20 -5.85
N PHE A 67 -16.29 -3.60 -4.73
CA PHE A 67 -15.61 -3.79 -3.45
C PHE A 67 -16.48 -4.43 -2.38
N ILE A 68 -17.81 -4.32 -2.51
CA ILE A 68 -18.71 -4.78 -1.45
C ILE A 68 -18.68 -6.30 -1.26
N GLY A 69 -18.47 -7.06 -2.35
CA GLY A 69 -18.39 -8.52 -2.29
C GLY A 69 -19.62 -9.13 -1.66
N SER A 70 -19.43 -9.98 -0.65
CA SER A 70 -20.49 -10.64 0.09
C SER A 70 -20.94 -9.87 1.33
N ASN A 71 -20.43 -8.65 1.54
CA ASN A 71 -20.83 -7.84 2.68
C ASN A 71 -22.28 -7.37 2.56
N THR A 72 -22.95 -7.25 3.70
CA THR A 72 -24.24 -6.57 3.75
C THR A 72 -24.02 -5.07 3.59
N GLU A 73 -25.08 -4.33 3.25
CA GLU A 73 -25.01 -2.88 3.17
C GLU A 73 -24.53 -2.26 4.48
N ASN A 74 -25.04 -2.74 5.62
CA ASN A 74 -24.63 -2.23 6.93
C ASN A 74 -23.15 -2.51 7.25
N SER A 75 -22.67 -3.72 6.94
CA SER A 75 -21.25 -4.05 7.17
C SER A 75 -20.33 -3.29 6.22
N TRP A 76 -20.79 -3.01 5.00
CA TRP A 76 -20.07 -2.18 4.04
C TRP A 76 -19.91 -0.74 4.53
N LEU A 77 -21.00 -0.13 5.02
CA LEU A 77 -20.93 1.22 5.58
C LEU A 77 -20.03 1.28 6.79
N ARG A 78 -20.07 0.26 7.65
CA ARG A 78 -19.18 0.18 8.81
C ARG A 78 -17.71 0.09 8.36
N TYR A 79 -17.43 -0.72 7.37
CA TYR A 79 -16.08 -0.84 6.79
C TYR A 79 -15.57 0.51 6.28
N LEU A 80 -16.40 1.20 5.48
CA LEU A 80 -16.03 2.52 4.93
C LEU A 80 -15.80 3.55 6.03
N ASN A 81 -16.67 3.57 7.05
CA ASN A 81 -16.53 4.49 8.17
C ASN A 81 -15.25 4.24 8.97
N ASN A 82 -14.88 2.98 9.16
CA ASN A 82 -13.64 2.63 9.83
C ASN A 82 -12.42 2.98 8.97
N MET A 83 -12.47 2.70 7.68
CA MET A 83 -11.32 2.93 6.80
C MET A 83 -11.03 4.42 6.61
N CYS A 84 -12.03 5.29 6.75
CA CYS A 84 -11.80 6.73 6.63
C CYS A 84 -11.14 7.35 7.88
N ILE A 85 -11.03 6.61 8.98
CA ILE A 85 -10.44 7.11 10.23
C ILE A 85 -8.92 7.06 10.13
N GLN A 86 -8.29 8.19 10.44
CA GLN A 86 -6.82 8.25 10.51
C GLN A 86 -6.29 7.18 11.47
N GLY A 87 -5.24 6.48 11.06
CA GLY A 87 -4.63 5.43 11.86
C GLY A 87 -5.14 4.03 11.56
N THR A 88 -6.20 3.89 10.78
CA THR A 88 -6.68 2.56 10.38
C THR A 88 -5.72 1.96 9.36
N TRP A 89 -5.31 0.70 9.59
CA TRP A 89 -4.40 0.00 8.70
C TRP A 89 -5.03 -0.26 7.33
N ALA A 90 -4.26 -0.05 6.28
CA ALA A 90 -4.71 -0.34 4.92
C ALA A 90 -4.79 -1.84 4.69
N ASP A 91 -5.86 -2.27 4.04
CA ASP A 91 -6.04 -3.64 3.58
C ASP A 91 -5.95 -3.71 2.06
N ALA A 92 -6.12 -4.92 1.50
CA ALA A 92 -6.02 -5.12 0.06
C ALA A 92 -7.07 -4.30 -0.72
N LEU A 93 -8.26 -4.12 -0.17
CA LEU A 93 -9.33 -3.40 -0.86
C LEU A 93 -9.00 -1.92 -1.01
N ILE A 94 -8.54 -1.26 0.05
CA ILE A 94 -8.20 0.16 -0.03
C ILE A 94 -6.97 0.39 -0.91
N ILE A 95 -6.03 -0.54 -0.93
CA ILE A 95 -4.86 -0.45 -1.82
C ILE A 95 -5.30 -0.44 -3.28
N GLU A 96 -6.20 -1.34 -3.67
CA GLU A 96 -6.77 -1.36 -5.01
C GLU A 96 -7.53 -0.08 -5.33
N ALA A 97 -8.32 0.41 -4.37
CA ALA A 97 -9.09 1.63 -4.54
C ALA A 97 -8.19 2.86 -4.74
N VAL A 98 -7.08 2.94 -4.00
CA VAL A 98 -6.10 4.03 -4.15
C VAL A 98 -5.45 3.97 -5.53
N ALA A 99 -5.06 2.78 -5.98
CA ALA A 99 -4.48 2.61 -7.30
C ALA A 99 -5.42 3.14 -8.40
N ASP A 100 -6.70 2.81 -8.30
CA ASP A 100 -7.71 3.28 -9.25
C ASP A 100 -7.99 4.76 -9.12
N ALA A 101 -8.20 5.25 -7.89
CA ALA A 101 -8.54 6.65 -7.64
C ALA A 101 -7.47 7.60 -8.15
N LEU A 102 -6.21 7.22 -7.98
CA LEU A 102 -5.06 8.05 -8.35
C LEU A 102 -4.50 7.70 -9.74
N ASN A 103 -5.03 6.65 -10.37
CA ASN A 103 -4.54 6.12 -11.64
C ASN A 103 -3.03 5.84 -11.58
N VAL A 104 -2.62 5.08 -10.58
CA VAL A 104 -1.21 4.69 -10.39
C VAL A 104 -1.09 3.18 -10.29
N THR A 105 0.02 2.66 -10.82
CA THR A 105 0.42 1.28 -10.60
C THR A 105 1.28 1.25 -9.34
N ILE A 106 0.91 0.39 -8.39
CA ILE A 106 1.61 0.29 -7.11
C ILE A 106 2.39 -1.02 -7.08
N GLN A 107 3.72 -0.91 -7.07
CA GLN A 107 4.60 -2.06 -6.88
C GLN A 107 4.94 -2.16 -5.40
N ILE A 108 4.65 -3.31 -4.81
CA ILE A 108 4.90 -3.56 -3.39
C ILE A 108 6.00 -4.59 -3.27
N VAL A 109 7.13 -4.17 -2.71
CA VAL A 109 8.26 -5.06 -2.43
C VAL A 109 8.03 -5.67 -1.06
N GLU A 110 7.87 -6.99 -1.02
CA GLU A 110 7.58 -7.72 0.20
C GLU A 110 8.85 -8.09 0.93
N SER A 111 8.82 -7.97 2.25
CA SER A 111 9.92 -8.39 3.13
C SER A 111 9.77 -9.81 3.62
N ASN A 112 8.65 -10.48 3.31
CA ASN A 112 8.45 -11.85 3.77
C ASN A 112 9.56 -12.76 3.26
N GLN A 113 9.86 -13.83 4.01
CA GLN A 113 10.94 -14.73 3.67
C GLN A 113 10.54 -15.82 2.66
N GLY A 114 9.37 -15.69 2.05
CA GLY A 114 8.91 -16.58 0.99
C GLY A 114 9.76 -16.43 -0.26
N GLN A 115 10.06 -17.56 -0.91
CA GLN A 115 10.97 -17.58 -2.06
C GLN A 115 10.43 -16.89 -3.31
N PHE A 116 9.12 -16.71 -3.43
CA PHE A 116 8.51 -16.35 -4.70
C PHE A 116 7.72 -15.04 -4.70
N ALA A 117 7.55 -14.40 -3.54
CA ALA A 117 6.70 -13.21 -3.44
C ALA A 117 7.50 -11.97 -3.03
N SER A 118 8.55 -11.65 -3.79
CA SER A 118 9.33 -10.45 -3.52
C SER A 118 8.68 -9.18 -4.06
N LEU A 119 7.77 -9.31 -5.02
CA LEU A 119 7.15 -8.16 -5.67
C LEU A 119 5.69 -8.46 -5.98
N THR A 120 4.80 -7.61 -5.51
CA THR A 120 3.37 -7.63 -5.84
C THR A 120 3.05 -6.35 -6.59
N THR A 121 2.30 -6.45 -7.68
CA THR A 121 1.92 -5.27 -8.48
C THR A 121 0.41 -5.11 -8.47
N VAL A 122 -0.05 -3.93 -8.10
CA VAL A 122 -1.46 -3.55 -8.13
C VAL A 122 -1.66 -2.55 -9.26
N TYR A 123 -2.44 -2.93 -10.26
CA TYR A 123 -2.73 -2.10 -11.42
C TYR A 123 -4.05 -1.38 -11.26
N PRO A 124 -4.18 -0.14 -11.76
CA PRO A 124 -5.50 0.48 -11.86
C PRO A 124 -6.33 -0.29 -12.89
N VAL A 125 -7.58 -0.59 -12.54
CA VAL A 125 -8.48 -1.35 -13.43
C VAL A 125 -8.86 -0.51 -14.65
N GLN A 126 -9.07 0.79 -14.45
CA GLN A 126 -9.37 1.73 -15.53
C GLN A 126 -8.15 2.59 -15.79
N GLU A 127 -7.25 2.08 -16.59
CA GLU A 127 -6.07 2.84 -17.00
C GLU A 127 -6.49 3.99 -17.90
N ARG A 128 -6.20 5.21 -17.47
CA ARG A 128 -6.48 6.43 -18.22
C ARG A 128 -5.16 6.98 -18.73
N ASN A 129 -4.94 6.94 -20.05
CA ASN A 129 -3.70 7.41 -20.65
C ASN A 129 -2.48 6.74 -19.99
N THR A 130 -1.45 7.50 -19.66
CA THR A 130 -0.27 6.95 -18.99
C THR A 130 -0.44 6.99 -17.48
N SER A 131 -0.47 5.83 -16.82
CA SER A 131 -0.43 5.76 -15.36
C SER A 131 1.01 5.84 -14.88
N SER A 132 1.22 6.54 -13.76
CA SER A 132 2.50 6.53 -13.06
C SER A 132 2.68 5.23 -12.30
N THR A 133 3.93 4.80 -12.13
CA THR A 133 4.25 3.65 -11.31
C THR A 133 4.99 4.12 -10.06
N ILE A 134 4.55 3.67 -8.89
CA ILE A 134 5.22 3.93 -7.63
C ILE A 134 5.64 2.62 -6.99
N THR A 135 6.68 2.66 -6.17
CA THR A 135 7.21 1.47 -5.49
C THR A 135 7.24 1.70 -3.99
N ILE A 136 6.67 0.75 -3.25
CA ILE A 136 6.56 0.82 -1.79
C ILE A 136 7.10 -0.49 -1.21
N GLY A 137 7.80 -0.42 -0.08
CA GLY A 137 8.21 -1.59 0.67
C GLY A 137 7.17 -1.96 1.72
N HIS A 138 6.88 -3.24 1.87
CA HIS A 138 5.96 -3.77 2.88
C HIS A 138 6.72 -4.71 3.80
N ILE A 139 6.83 -4.34 5.07
CA ILE A 139 7.59 -5.07 6.07
C ILE A 139 6.65 -5.79 7.03
N ASP A 140 6.76 -7.12 7.09
CA ASP A 140 6.03 -7.98 8.04
C ASP A 140 4.52 -7.78 8.05
N GLU A 141 3.94 -7.49 6.89
CA GLU A 141 2.50 -7.31 6.69
C GLU A 141 1.88 -6.14 7.45
N CYS A 142 2.65 -5.37 8.19
CA CYS A 142 2.11 -4.30 9.03
C CYS A 142 2.79 -2.94 8.88
N HIS A 143 3.81 -2.81 8.03
CA HIS A 143 4.54 -1.56 7.89
C HIS A 143 4.94 -1.32 6.45
N TYR A 144 4.64 -0.13 5.92
CA TYR A 144 5.02 0.29 4.57
C TYR A 144 6.10 1.38 4.63
N VAL A 145 7.03 1.33 3.72
CA VAL A 145 8.14 2.29 3.61
C VAL A 145 8.30 2.82 2.18
#